data_06b717f130e669f930e375a6734de20a
#
_entry.id   06b717f130e669f930e375a6734de20a
#
_cell.length_a   1.000
_cell.length_b   1.000
_cell.length_c   1.000
_cell.angle_alpha   90.00
_cell.angle_beta   90.00
_cell.angle_gamma   90.00
#
_symmetry.space_group_name_H-M   'P 1'
#
loop_
_entity.id
_entity.type
_entity.pdbx_description
1 polymer ?
#
loop_
_entity_poly.entity_id
_entity_poly.type
_entity_poly.pdbx_seq_one_letter_code
_entity_poly.pdbx_strand_id
1 'polypeptide(L)'
;HTYAPSIETVPFQGSDPLAVSKEIRQYLTVHPDTYAIYTCSARFTYHISQCIRQLGIQDRIQVIGNDLFTESRQALSDGILRGVIDKKISKQSALAVKTLFDYLLKKDYPRSSCLVMEPEIVLRSNFQSHSDLQK
;
A
#
# COMPACT_ATOMS: atom_id res chain seq x y z
N HIS A 1 14.72 6.90 -29.84
CA HIS A 1 15.24 6.32 -28.59
C HIS A 1 14.08 5.68 -27.85
N THR A 2 14.05 4.35 -27.84
CA THR A 2 13.08 3.60 -27.00
C THR A 2 13.56 3.72 -25.55
N TYR A 3 12.90 4.55 -24.77
CA TYR A 3 13.16 4.65 -23.33
C TYR A 3 12.60 3.38 -22.67
N ALA A 4 13.47 2.48 -22.30
CA ALA A 4 13.08 1.33 -21.47
C ALA A 4 13.28 1.73 -19.99
N PRO A 5 12.21 1.88 -19.20
CA PRO A 5 12.35 2.17 -17.79
C PRO A 5 13.05 1.01 -17.08
N SER A 6 14.08 1.31 -16.31
CA SER A 6 14.69 0.32 -15.42
C SER A 6 13.84 0.19 -14.15
N ILE A 7 13.65 -1.05 -13.68
CA ILE A 7 12.99 -1.33 -12.40
C ILE A 7 14.05 -1.84 -11.44
N GLU A 8 14.17 -1.16 -10.31
CA GLU A 8 15.07 -1.55 -9.23
C GLU A 8 14.26 -1.91 -7.99
N THR A 9 14.64 -3.01 -7.33
CA THR A 9 14.07 -3.40 -6.04
C THR A 9 15.01 -2.95 -4.93
N VAL A 10 14.53 -2.06 -4.08
CA VAL A 10 15.29 -1.52 -2.94
C VAL A 10 14.79 -2.18 -1.66
N PRO A 11 15.57 -3.10 -1.06
CA PRO A 11 15.22 -3.71 0.21
C PRO A 11 15.56 -2.76 1.35
N PHE A 12 14.55 -2.26 2.05
CA PHE A 12 14.74 -1.53 3.30
C PHE A 12 14.76 -2.52 4.47
N GLN A 13 15.85 -2.49 5.24
CA GLN A 13 16.00 -3.33 6.42
C GLN A 13 15.78 -2.51 7.70
N GLY A 14 15.01 -3.07 8.64
CA GLY A 14 14.81 -2.46 9.94
C GLY A 14 13.37 -2.08 10.25
N SER A 15 13.15 -1.80 11.53
CA SER A 15 11.85 -1.43 12.08
C SER A 15 11.81 0.03 12.57
N ASP A 16 12.95 0.70 12.60
CA ASP A 16 13.03 2.10 13.04
C ASP A 16 12.51 3.05 11.95
N PRO A 17 11.42 3.79 12.22
CA PRO A 17 10.85 4.74 11.28
C PRO A 17 11.81 5.84 10.81
N LEU A 18 12.72 6.29 11.70
CA LEU A 18 13.68 7.33 11.38
C LEU A 18 14.76 6.83 10.44
N ALA A 19 15.26 5.61 10.66
CA ALA A 19 16.23 4.98 9.78
C ALA A 19 15.64 4.78 8.38
N VAL A 20 14.43 4.23 8.27
CA VAL A 20 13.72 4.04 6.99
C VAL A 20 13.53 5.37 6.26
N SER A 21 13.09 6.41 6.95
CA SER A 21 12.90 7.73 6.36
C SER A 21 14.20 8.34 5.86
N LYS A 22 15.31 8.15 6.58
CA LYS A 22 16.64 8.60 6.18
C LYS A 22 17.12 7.86 4.92
N GLU A 23 16.96 6.55 4.88
CA GLU A 23 17.34 5.73 3.73
C GLU A 23 16.55 6.12 2.47
N ILE A 24 15.23 6.33 2.59
CA ILE A 24 14.40 6.78 1.47
C ILE A 24 14.89 8.13 0.94
N ARG A 25 15.17 9.09 1.82
CA ARG A 25 15.70 10.40 1.41
C ARG A 25 17.03 10.29 0.71
N GLN A 26 17.94 9.50 1.27
CA GLN A 26 19.26 9.27 0.68
C GLN A 26 19.13 8.65 -0.71
N TYR A 27 18.28 7.62 -0.85
CA TYR A 27 18.02 6.99 -2.14
C TYR A 27 17.52 7.99 -3.19
N LEU A 28 16.52 8.79 -2.86
CA LEU A 28 15.93 9.79 -3.76
C LEU A 28 16.89 10.94 -4.09
N THR A 29 17.88 11.18 -3.24
CA THR A 29 18.95 12.17 -3.51
C THR A 29 19.97 11.64 -4.50
N VAL A 30 20.33 10.35 -4.38
CA VAL A 30 21.29 9.68 -5.28
C VAL A 30 20.66 9.36 -6.64
N HIS A 31 19.34 9.10 -6.66
CA HIS A 31 18.57 8.75 -7.86
C HIS A 31 17.51 9.83 -8.17
N PRO A 32 17.91 11.03 -8.60
CA PRO A 32 17.00 12.14 -8.87
C PRO A 32 16.07 11.90 -10.06
N ASP A 33 16.38 10.93 -10.91
CA ASP A 33 15.61 10.47 -12.07
C ASP A 33 14.51 9.47 -11.71
N THR A 34 14.36 9.08 -10.44
CA THR A 34 13.27 8.23 -9.98
C THR A 34 11.93 8.88 -10.33
N TYR A 35 11.17 8.22 -11.20
CA TYR A 35 9.87 8.70 -11.67
C TYR A 35 8.69 8.10 -10.92
N ALA A 36 8.78 6.84 -10.53
CA ALA A 36 7.70 6.12 -9.85
C ALA A 36 8.23 5.23 -8.74
N ILE A 37 7.41 5.06 -7.70
CA ILE A 37 7.67 4.18 -6.56
C ILE A 37 6.45 3.31 -6.34
N TYR A 38 6.65 2.00 -6.23
CA TYR A 38 5.67 1.06 -5.73
C TYR A 38 6.12 0.53 -4.37
N THR A 39 5.22 0.53 -3.41
CA THR A 39 5.49 -0.03 -2.08
C THR A 39 4.75 -1.34 -1.89
N CYS A 40 5.39 -2.36 -1.35
CA CYS A 40 4.77 -3.67 -1.13
C CYS A 40 4.12 -3.83 0.26
N SER A 41 4.13 -2.80 1.11
CA SER A 41 3.51 -2.85 2.44
C SER A 41 2.91 -1.53 2.89
N ALA A 42 1.89 -1.58 3.75
CA ALA A 42 1.26 -0.43 4.38
C ALA A 42 2.28 0.46 5.11
N ARG A 43 3.20 -0.15 5.84
CA ARG A 43 4.23 0.56 6.59
C ARG A 43 5.12 1.41 5.69
N PHE A 44 5.62 0.86 4.59
CA PHE A 44 6.43 1.62 3.65
C PHE A 44 5.61 2.65 2.87
N THR A 45 4.34 2.36 2.58
CA THR A 45 3.40 3.36 2.04
C THR A 45 3.37 4.61 2.92
N TYR A 46 3.25 4.42 4.24
CA TYR A 46 3.26 5.53 5.19
C TYR A 46 4.57 6.33 5.15
N HIS A 47 5.72 5.65 5.31
CA HIS A 47 7.02 6.33 5.38
C HIS A 47 7.37 7.06 4.07
N ILE A 48 7.11 6.43 2.92
CA ILE A 48 7.35 7.06 1.62
C ILE A 48 6.44 8.27 1.44
N SER A 49 5.16 8.17 1.79
CA SER A 49 4.23 9.30 1.71
C SER A 49 4.68 10.49 2.57
N GLN A 50 5.19 10.23 3.77
CA GLN A 50 5.74 11.27 4.62
C GLN A 50 7.01 11.92 4.03
N CYS A 51 7.91 11.11 3.48
CA CYS A 51 9.12 11.61 2.84
C CYS A 51 8.81 12.48 1.62
N ILE A 52 7.91 12.02 0.73
CA ILE A 52 7.50 12.78 -0.46
C ILE A 52 6.86 14.10 -0.07
N ARG A 53 5.98 14.11 0.94
CA ARG A 53 5.36 15.33 1.49
C ARG A 53 6.41 16.31 2.02
N GLN A 54 7.35 15.84 2.83
CA GLN A 54 8.39 16.67 3.43
C GLN A 54 9.39 17.22 2.41
N LEU A 55 9.63 16.51 1.33
CA LEU A 55 10.49 16.95 0.23
C LEU A 55 9.78 17.85 -0.78
N GLY A 56 8.45 17.89 -0.76
CA GLY A 56 7.64 18.67 -1.70
C GLY A 56 7.75 18.19 -3.16
N ILE A 57 7.94 16.89 -3.37
CA ILE A 57 8.21 16.30 -4.70
C ILE A 57 7.05 15.45 -5.24
N GLN A 58 5.85 15.60 -4.69
CA GLN A 58 4.66 14.83 -5.08
C GLN A 58 4.29 14.98 -6.56
N ASP A 59 4.62 16.13 -7.18
CA ASP A 59 4.34 16.36 -8.60
C ASP A 59 5.35 15.68 -9.53
N ARG A 60 6.53 15.36 -9.00
CA ARG A 60 7.61 14.72 -9.75
C ARG A 60 7.53 13.19 -9.72
N ILE A 61 7.13 12.61 -8.58
CA ILE A 61 7.18 11.16 -8.35
C ILE A 61 5.76 10.59 -8.28
N GLN A 62 5.50 9.53 -9.04
CA GLN A 62 4.25 8.78 -8.98
C GLN A 62 4.37 7.68 -7.93
N VAL A 63 3.53 7.70 -6.89
CA VAL A 63 3.59 6.71 -5.81
C VAL A 63 2.34 5.85 -5.80
N ILE A 64 2.53 4.54 -5.86
CA ILE A 64 1.48 3.54 -5.64
C ILE A 64 1.75 2.86 -4.30
N GLY A 65 0.76 2.92 -3.42
CA GLY A 65 0.82 2.35 -2.08
C GLY A 65 0.17 0.98 -1.95
N ASN A 66 0.28 0.40 -0.78
CA ASN A 66 -0.43 -0.81 -0.37
C ASN A 66 -1.26 -0.53 0.87
N ASP A 67 -2.43 -1.13 0.90
CA ASP A 67 -3.45 -1.12 1.95
C ASP A 67 -4.07 0.25 2.23
N LEU A 68 -5.38 0.24 2.41
CA LEU A 68 -6.16 1.44 2.65
C LEU A 68 -6.39 1.65 4.15
N PHE A 69 -5.60 2.53 4.75
CA PHE A 69 -5.68 2.95 6.15
C PHE A 69 -5.77 4.48 6.25
N THR A 70 -5.94 5.03 7.44
CA THR A 70 -6.23 6.46 7.63
C THR A 70 -5.22 7.37 6.92
N GLU A 71 -3.92 7.11 7.11
CA GLU A 71 -2.85 7.96 6.55
C GLU A 71 -2.70 7.78 5.03
N SER A 72 -2.92 6.57 4.49
CA SER A 72 -2.92 6.36 3.04
C SER A 72 -4.13 7.00 2.37
N ARG A 73 -5.29 7.04 3.04
CA ARG A 73 -6.48 7.79 2.61
C ARG A 73 -6.17 9.28 2.52
N GLN A 74 -5.53 9.84 3.54
CA GLN A 74 -5.13 11.25 3.54
C GLN A 74 -4.10 11.53 2.44
N ALA A 75 -3.08 10.68 2.29
CA ALA A 75 -2.06 10.83 1.26
C ALA A 75 -2.65 10.73 -0.17
N LEU A 76 -3.69 9.90 -0.36
CA LEU A 76 -4.42 9.80 -1.62
C LEU A 76 -5.23 11.07 -1.91
N SER A 77 -5.94 11.60 -0.89
CA SER A 77 -6.67 12.88 -0.99
C SER A 77 -5.76 14.06 -1.31
N ASP A 78 -4.58 14.11 -0.69
CA ASP A 78 -3.58 15.15 -0.87
C ASP A 78 -2.82 15.03 -2.20
N GLY A 79 -3.06 13.96 -2.97
CA GLY A 79 -2.40 13.71 -4.25
C GLY A 79 -0.95 13.22 -4.14
N ILE A 80 -0.50 12.82 -2.94
CA ILE A 80 0.83 12.23 -2.71
C ILE A 80 0.87 10.81 -3.27
N LEU A 81 -0.20 10.03 -3.02
CA LEU A 81 -0.39 8.73 -3.65
C LEU A 81 -1.27 8.89 -4.90
N ARG A 82 -0.90 8.21 -5.98
CA ARG A 82 -1.72 8.12 -7.20
C ARG A 82 -2.75 7.00 -7.09
N GLY A 83 -2.45 5.99 -6.33
CA GLY A 83 -3.34 4.87 -6.07
C GLY A 83 -2.85 4.02 -4.91
N VAL A 84 -3.73 3.14 -4.46
CA VAL A 84 -3.47 2.15 -3.41
C VAL A 84 -4.01 0.81 -3.85
N ILE A 85 -3.25 -0.25 -3.67
CA ILE A 85 -3.73 -1.62 -3.81
C ILE A 85 -4.27 -2.05 -2.44
N ASP A 86 -5.59 -2.06 -2.29
CA ASP A 86 -6.24 -2.47 -1.05
C ASP A 86 -6.48 -3.99 -1.05
N LYS A 87 -5.81 -4.69 -0.15
CA LYS A 87 -5.93 -6.14 0.03
C LYS A 87 -7.13 -6.53 0.88
N LYS A 88 -7.93 -5.58 1.35
CA LYS A 88 -9.14 -5.79 2.16
C LYS A 88 -8.86 -6.60 3.44
N ILE A 89 -7.80 -6.21 4.17
CA ILE A 89 -7.29 -6.97 5.33
C ILE A 89 -8.38 -7.24 6.37
N SER A 90 -9.25 -6.28 6.66
CA SER A 90 -10.37 -6.48 7.60
C SER A 90 -11.33 -7.59 7.15
N LYS A 91 -11.66 -7.64 5.85
CA LYS A 91 -12.51 -8.70 5.28
C LYS A 91 -11.79 -10.05 5.29
N GLN A 92 -10.50 -10.08 4.99
CA GLN A 92 -9.69 -11.31 5.09
C GLN A 92 -9.66 -11.85 6.51
N SER A 93 -9.43 -10.99 7.50
CA SER A 93 -9.41 -11.36 8.92
C SER A 93 -10.78 -11.89 9.38
N ALA A 94 -11.85 -11.21 9.04
CA ALA A 94 -13.22 -11.66 9.36
C ALA A 94 -13.55 -13.02 8.72
N LEU A 95 -13.16 -13.21 7.46
CA LEU A 95 -13.36 -14.49 6.76
C LEU A 95 -12.54 -15.61 7.41
N ALA A 96 -11.29 -15.35 7.78
CA ALA A 96 -10.43 -16.33 8.43
C ALA A 96 -11.02 -16.77 9.79
N VAL A 97 -11.45 -15.83 10.62
CA VAL A 97 -12.09 -16.12 11.92
C VAL A 97 -13.38 -16.90 11.72
N LYS A 98 -14.23 -16.47 10.77
CA LYS A 98 -15.47 -17.18 10.46
C LYS A 98 -15.22 -18.61 9.98
N THR A 99 -14.28 -18.80 9.09
CA THR A 99 -13.93 -20.14 8.57
C THR A 99 -13.43 -21.05 9.70
N LEU A 100 -12.57 -20.53 10.57
CA LEU A 100 -12.07 -21.28 11.72
C LEU A 100 -13.21 -21.64 12.70
N PHE A 101 -14.11 -20.71 12.98
CA PHE A 101 -15.28 -20.93 13.83
C PHE A 101 -16.21 -22.02 13.26
N ASP A 102 -16.54 -21.93 11.97
CA ASP A 102 -17.40 -22.92 11.30
C ASP A 102 -16.74 -24.31 11.29
N TYR A 103 -15.42 -24.37 11.05
CA TYR A 103 -14.66 -25.62 11.10
C TYR A 103 -14.67 -26.26 12.50
N LEU A 104 -14.37 -25.48 13.55
CA LEU A 104 -14.22 -26.04 14.90
C LEU A 104 -15.57 -26.42 15.54
N LEU A 105 -16.58 -25.58 15.39
CA LEU A 105 -17.85 -25.72 16.10
C LEU A 105 -18.93 -26.42 15.29
N LYS A 106 -19.01 -26.13 14.00
CA LYS A 106 -20.05 -26.72 13.12
C LYS A 106 -19.56 -27.94 12.34
N LYS A 107 -18.26 -28.26 12.41
CA LYS A 107 -17.63 -29.30 11.59
C LYS A 107 -17.79 -29.06 10.07
N ASP A 108 -17.95 -27.79 9.69
CA ASP A 108 -18.05 -27.37 8.30
C ASP A 108 -16.64 -27.15 7.74
N TYR A 109 -16.24 -28.01 6.85
CA TYR A 109 -14.91 -28.00 6.26
C TYR A 109 -14.85 -27.03 5.07
N PRO A 110 -13.84 -26.15 5.00
CA PRO A 110 -13.70 -25.28 3.85
C PRO A 110 -13.51 -26.10 2.57
N ARG A 111 -14.24 -25.73 1.52
CA ARG A 111 -14.20 -26.42 0.22
C ARG A 111 -12.85 -26.29 -0.50
N SER A 112 -12.03 -25.33 -0.10
CA SER A 112 -10.70 -25.07 -0.65
C SER A 112 -9.68 -24.92 0.47
N SER A 113 -8.48 -25.43 0.26
CA SER A 113 -7.33 -25.23 1.15
C SER A 113 -6.79 -23.79 1.13
N CYS A 114 -7.19 -22.99 0.13
CA CYS A 114 -6.78 -21.62 -0.02
C CYS A 114 -7.98 -20.76 -0.43
N LEU A 115 -8.25 -19.72 0.35
CA LEU A 115 -9.25 -18.70 0.05
C LEU A 115 -8.50 -17.40 -0.34
N VAL A 116 -8.57 -17.05 -1.61
CA VAL A 116 -7.94 -15.83 -2.13
C VAL A 116 -8.98 -14.73 -2.23
N MET A 117 -8.69 -13.58 -1.66
CA MET A 117 -9.50 -12.37 -1.87
C MET A 117 -8.87 -11.50 -2.96
N GLU A 118 -9.69 -11.05 -3.88
CA GLU A 118 -9.24 -10.13 -4.93
C GLU A 118 -8.92 -8.76 -4.33
N PRO A 119 -7.71 -8.24 -4.57
CA PRO A 119 -7.36 -6.88 -4.20
C PRO A 119 -8.14 -5.87 -5.04
N GLU A 120 -8.23 -4.66 -4.58
CA GLU A 120 -8.92 -3.56 -5.23
C GLU A 120 -7.98 -2.39 -5.48
N ILE A 121 -8.05 -1.79 -6.66
CA ILE A 121 -7.28 -0.58 -6.97
C ILE A 121 -8.11 0.63 -6.58
N VAL A 122 -7.64 1.37 -5.59
CA VAL A 122 -8.26 2.59 -5.12
C VAL A 122 -7.47 3.78 -5.64
N LEU A 123 -8.14 4.62 -6.41
CA LEU A 123 -7.64 5.88 -6.94
C LEU A 123 -8.35 7.04 -6.27
N ARG A 124 -7.80 8.24 -6.40
CA ARG A 124 -8.47 9.45 -5.91
C ARG A 124 -9.88 9.61 -6.49
N SER A 125 -10.10 9.21 -7.75
CA SER A 125 -11.39 9.32 -8.43
C SER A 125 -12.47 8.37 -7.91
N ASN A 126 -12.10 7.20 -7.37
CA ASN A 126 -13.07 6.22 -6.85
C ASN A 126 -13.02 6.08 -5.31
N PHE A 127 -12.18 6.87 -4.65
CA PHE A 127 -11.95 6.79 -3.21
C PHE A 127 -13.19 7.05 -2.35
N GLN A 128 -14.06 7.97 -2.76
CA GLN A 128 -15.27 8.32 -1.99
C GLN A 128 -16.25 7.15 -1.90
N SER A 129 -16.39 6.35 -2.95
CA SER A 129 -17.24 5.15 -2.94
C SER A 129 -16.74 4.05 -2.00
N HIS A 130 -15.44 4.05 -1.66
CA HIS A 130 -14.85 3.09 -0.71
C HIS A 130 -15.02 3.49 0.76
N SER A 131 -15.31 4.76 1.06
CA SER A 131 -15.55 5.22 2.44
C SER A 131 -16.93 4.79 2.96
N ASP A 132 -17.92 4.60 2.08
CA ASP A 132 -19.30 4.27 2.46
C ASP A 132 -19.53 2.78 2.70
N LEU A 133 -18.61 1.92 2.27
CA LEU A 133 -18.72 0.46 2.42
C LEU A 133 -18.13 -0.08 3.74
N GLN A 134 -17.63 0.78 4.62
CA GLN A 134 -16.99 0.39 5.89
C GLN A 134 -17.76 0.84 7.13
N LYS A 135 -19.05 1.23 6.97
CA LYS A 135 -19.96 1.48 8.10
C LYS A 135 -20.76 0.24 8.46
#